data_f1d37c2c7e454f4324217b9a9bb17f83
#
_entry.id   f1d37c2c7e454f4324217b9a9bb17f83
#
_cell.length_a   1.000
_cell.length_b   1.000
_cell.length_c   1.000
_cell.angle_alpha   90.00
_cell.angle_beta   90.00
_cell.angle_gamma   90.00
#
_symmetry.space_group_name_H-M   'P 1'
#
loop_
_entity.id
_entity.type
_entity.pdbx_description
1 polymer ?
#
loop_
_entity_poly.entity_id
_entity_poly.type
_entity_poly.pdbx_seq_one_letter_code
_entity_poly.pdbx_strand_id
1 'polypeptide(L)'
;MKTCKPLALVLLPLLATATVLNVNANSLDEYRVYKYALAGFEVWFEYPFEAYPNETITVNVTIKAQTDLIVNWTQIELYTLHNLTKDYTLFNSIIYVSETKSLLGGESLNETSYEVKIPDYATNVLYGKMILKWTIKGTDESTFYEREPTFIMGYLRNPEIERLRSKVPELERENAELKGNVTDLNNTLTELLNNLTDVKNRYEGELSGTRSVVTILAITTIFFVATTAYLVMRKPKEYW
;
A
#
# COMPACT_ATOMS: atom_id res chain seq x y z
N MET A 1 -39.28 26.27 45.70
CA MET A 1 -39.20 25.21 44.65
C MET A 1 -38.65 25.85 43.38
N LYS A 2 -37.39 25.62 43.08
CA LYS A 2 -36.72 26.11 41.85
C LYS A 2 -36.54 24.93 40.90
N THR A 3 -37.24 24.98 39.80
CA THR A 3 -37.16 23.97 38.75
C THR A 3 -35.90 24.19 37.90
N CYS A 4 -34.93 23.29 38.01
CA CYS A 4 -33.80 23.18 37.08
C CYS A 4 -34.28 22.62 35.77
N LYS A 5 -34.14 23.40 34.69
CA LYS A 5 -34.25 22.91 33.29
C LYS A 5 -32.98 22.17 32.90
N PRO A 6 -33.04 20.98 32.31
CA PRO A 6 -31.85 20.34 31.75
C PRO A 6 -31.47 21.04 30.46
N LEU A 7 -30.21 21.47 30.38
CA LEU A 7 -29.55 21.98 29.21
C LEU A 7 -29.32 20.80 28.25
N ALA A 8 -30.12 20.76 27.19
CA ALA A 8 -29.90 19.79 26.11
C ALA A 8 -28.63 20.19 25.36
N LEU A 9 -27.55 19.49 25.60
CA LEU A 9 -26.32 19.58 24.86
C LEU A 9 -26.53 18.95 23.46
N VAL A 10 -26.83 19.77 22.48
CA VAL A 10 -26.90 19.37 21.07
C VAL A 10 -25.45 19.14 20.61
N LEU A 11 -25.00 17.89 20.68
CA LEU A 11 -23.79 17.44 20.00
C LEU A 11 -24.09 17.41 18.49
N LEU A 12 -23.69 18.46 17.79
CA LEU A 12 -23.57 18.43 16.33
C LEU A 12 -22.45 17.43 15.97
N PRO A 13 -22.76 16.35 15.23
CA PRO A 13 -21.70 15.56 14.63
C PRO A 13 -21.09 16.41 13.50
N LEU A 14 -19.86 16.86 13.72
CA LEU A 14 -19.01 17.40 12.67
C LEU A 14 -18.75 16.24 11.68
N LEU A 15 -19.62 16.12 10.69
CA LEU A 15 -19.34 15.32 9.51
C LEU A 15 -18.15 15.97 8.79
N ALA A 16 -16.95 15.54 9.16
CA ALA A 16 -15.79 15.71 8.31
C ALA A 16 -16.07 14.89 7.05
N THR A 17 -16.64 15.55 6.04
CA THR A 17 -16.61 15.04 4.67
C THR A 17 -15.17 15.04 4.23
N ALA A 18 -14.47 13.93 4.48
CA ALA A 18 -13.26 13.61 3.77
C ALA A 18 -13.69 13.51 2.29
N THR A 19 -13.52 14.60 1.55
CA THR A 19 -13.48 14.53 0.09
C THR A 19 -12.29 13.65 -0.23
N VAL A 20 -12.54 12.37 -0.40
CA VAL A 20 -11.64 11.46 -1.10
C VAL A 20 -11.53 12.07 -2.49
N LEU A 21 -10.46 12.81 -2.73
CA LEU A 21 -10.02 13.11 -4.07
C LEU A 21 -9.81 11.74 -4.72
N ASN A 22 -10.82 11.33 -5.49
CA ASN A 22 -10.66 10.26 -6.46
C ASN A 22 -9.61 10.75 -7.45
N VAL A 23 -8.35 10.53 -7.11
CA VAL A 23 -7.28 10.52 -8.08
C VAL A 23 -7.59 9.31 -8.95
N ASN A 24 -8.24 9.57 -10.07
CA ASN A 24 -8.40 8.58 -11.12
C ASN A 24 -6.98 8.13 -11.51
N ALA A 25 -6.60 6.95 -11.05
CA ALA A 25 -5.31 6.30 -11.32
C ALA A 25 -5.18 5.82 -12.78
N ASN A 26 -5.91 6.41 -13.70
CA ASN A 26 -6.00 5.97 -15.10
C ASN A 26 -5.50 6.98 -16.13
N SER A 27 -4.65 7.94 -15.76
CA SER A 27 -3.90 8.67 -16.78
C SER A 27 -2.40 8.60 -16.46
N LEU A 28 -1.76 7.55 -16.95
CA LEU A 28 -0.30 7.44 -17.07
C LEU A 28 0.30 8.51 -17.99
N ASP A 29 -0.55 9.32 -18.63
CA ASP A 29 -0.19 10.32 -19.65
C ASP A 29 -0.31 11.77 -19.14
N GLU A 30 -0.07 12.02 -17.86
CA GLU A 30 0.02 13.38 -17.39
C GLU A 30 1.35 13.99 -17.84
N TYR A 31 1.33 14.69 -18.98
CA TYR A 31 2.47 15.48 -19.43
C TYR A 31 2.62 16.72 -18.55
N ARG A 32 3.85 16.99 -18.16
CA ARG A 32 4.21 18.22 -17.47
C ARG A 32 5.02 19.12 -18.39
N VAL A 33 4.83 20.40 -18.20
CA VAL A 33 5.57 21.44 -18.92
C VAL A 33 6.50 22.13 -17.94
N TYR A 34 7.79 21.99 -18.16
CA TYR A 34 8.78 22.83 -17.51
C TYR A 34 9.03 24.05 -18.38
N LYS A 35 8.71 25.23 -17.85
CA LYS A 35 8.86 26.51 -18.49
C LYS A 35 10.00 27.26 -17.83
N TYR A 36 11.02 27.60 -18.60
CA TYR A 36 12.14 28.39 -18.14
C TYR A 36 12.20 29.70 -18.90
N ALA A 37 11.95 30.80 -18.20
CA ALA A 37 12.00 32.15 -18.78
C ALA A 37 13.39 32.76 -18.60
N LEU A 38 13.92 33.28 -19.70
CA LEU A 38 15.22 33.94 -19.80
C LEU A 38 15.06 35.34 -20.35
N ALA A 39 16.13 36.13 -20.29
CA ALA A 39 16.14 37.43 -20.95
C ALA A 39 15.94 37.23 -22.46
N GLY A 40 14.79 37.66 -22.98
CA GLY A 40 14.44 37.64 -24.40
C GLY A 40 13.78 36.40 -24.94
N PHE A 41 13.71 35.28 -24.22
CA PHE A 41 13.01 34.08 -24.68
C PHE A 41 12.57 33.13 -23.55
N GLU A 42 11.73 32.18 -23.91
CA GLU A 42 11.28 31.11 -23.02
C GLU A 42 11.60 29.75 -23.66
N VAL A 43 12.01 28.79 -22.85
CA VAL A 43 12.13 27.39 -23.25
C VAL A 43 11.04 26.59 -22.57
N TRP A 44 10.31 25.85 -23.36
CA TRP A 44 9.27 24.94 -22.90
C TRP A 44 9.72 23.53 -23.15
N PHE A 45 9.64 22.70 -22.12
CA PHE A 45 10.03 21.30 -22.17
C PHE A 45 8.89 20.47 -21.61
N GLU A 46 8.23 19.69 -22.47
CA GLU A 46 7.13 18.80 -22.13
C GLU A 46 7.60 17.38 -22.02
N TYR A 47 7.15 16.68 -20.99
CA TYR A 47 7.57 15.31 -20.70
C TYR A 47 6.52 14.61 -19.82
N PRO A 48 6.44 13.25 -19.84
CA PRO A 48 5.59 12.50 -18.93
C PRO A 48 6.13 12.61 -17.49
N PHE A 49 5.22 12.88 -16.54
CA PHE A 49 5.61 13.05 -15.14
C PHE A 49 6.06 11.74 -14.47
N GLU A 50 5.52 10.61 -14.92
CA GLU A 50 5.85 9.29 -14.43
C GLU A 50 6.25 8.39 -15.59
N ALA A 51 7.22 7.53 -15.37
CA ALA A 51 7.68 6.56 -16.34
C ALA A 51 8.25 5.31 -15.65
N TYR A 52 8.45 4.25 -16.42
CA TYR A 52 9.08 3.03 -15.94
C TYR A 52 10.53 2.89 -16.45
N PRO A 53 11.39 2.20 -15.71
CA PRO A 53 12.67 1.76 -16.25
C PRO A 53 12.45 0.92 -17.52
N ASN A 54 13.34 1.11 -18.49
CA ASN A 54 13.28 0.50 -19.83
C ASN A 54 12.14 0.96 -20.75
N GLU A 55 11.33 1.94 -20.34
CA GLU A 55 10.31 2.56 -21.16
C GLU A 55 10.92 3.59 -22.11
N THR A 56 10.26 3.81 -23.27
CA THR A 56 10.58 4.92 -24.18
C THR A 56 9.55 6.03 -23.95
N ILE A 57 10.02 7.21 -23.57
CA ILE A 57 9.21 8.41 -23.38
C ILE A 57 9.40 9.38 -24.52
N THR A 58 8.35 10.16 -24.81
CA THR A 58 8.43 11.29 -25.75
C THR A 58 8.63 12.58 -24.98
N VAL A 59 9.61 13.37 -25.38
CA VAL A 59 9.87 14.69 -24.82
C VAL A 59 9.78 15.74 -25.94
N ASN A 60 9.07 16.84 -25.66
CA ASN A 60 8.88 17.91 -26.61
C ASN A 60 9.64 19.16 -26.16
N VAL A 61 10.30 19.81 -27.10
CA VAL A 61 11.07 21.03 -26.84
C VAL A 61 10.59 22.14 -27.76
N THR A 62 10.32 23.32 -27.16
CA THR A 62 9.92 24.52 -27.90
C THR A 62 10.68 25.72 -27.34
N ILE A 63 11.23 26.57 -28.21
CA ILE A 63 11.78 27.87 -27.84
C ILE A 63 10.87 28.97 -28.39
N LYS A 64 10.45 29.90 -27.52
CA LYS A 64 9.68 31.08 -27.87
C LYS A 64 10.49 32.34 -27.66
N ALA A 65 10.77 33.08 -28.73
CA ALA A 65 11.43 34.37 -28.64
C ALA A 65 10.46 35.46 -28.17
N GLN A 66 10.86 36.26 -27.21
CA GLN A 66 10.11 37.43 -26.74
C GLN A 66 10.67 38.71 -27.36
N THR A 67 11.95 38.69 -27.75
CA THR A 67 12.65 39.77 -28.43
C THR A 67 13.48 39.18 -29.55
N ASP A 68 14.00 40.03 -30.43
CA ASP A 68 14.93 39.58 -31.45
C ASP A 68 16.21 39.03 -30.83
N LEU A 69 16.54 37.79 -31.14
CA LEU A 69 17.67 37.10 -30.56
C LEU A 69 18.33 36.12 -31.53
N ILE A 70 19.51 35.68 -31.16
CA ILE A 70 20.25 34.62 -31.83
C ILE A 70 20.46 33.52 -30.82
N VAL A 71 19.87 32.32 -31.08
CA VAL A 71 20.15 31.11 -30.29
C VAL A 71 21.36 30.43 -30.90
N ASN A 72 22.42 30.35 -30.11
CA ASN A 72 23.70 29.76 -30.58
C ASN A 72 23.73 28.25 -30.32
N TRP A 73 23.24 27.84 -29.16
CA TRP A 73 23.24 26.43 -28.75
C TRP A 73 22.14 26.15 -27.76
N THR A 74 21.48 25.00 -27.95
CA THR A 74 20.55 24.47 -26.95
C THR A 74 20.71 22.95 -26.88
N GLN A 75 21.07 22.47 -25.72
CA GLN A 75 21.25 21.05 -25.43
C GLN A 75 20.51 20.72 -24.13
N ILE A 76 19.92 19.53 -24.08
CA ILE A 76 19.25 19.01 -22.90
C ILE A 76 19.90 17.69 -22.55
N GLU A 77 20.48 17.64 -21.39
CA GLU A 77 21.10 16.45 -20.81
C GLU A 77 20.12 15.82 -19.82
N LEU A 78 19.92 14.51 -19.95
CA LEU A 78 19.00 13.74 -19.12
C LEU A 78 19.78 12.79 -18.21
N TYR A 79 19.52 12.91 -16.93
CA TYR A 79 20.20 12.16 -15.88
C TYR A 79 19.20 11.32 -15.09
N THR A 80 19.68 10.19 -14.60
CA THR A 80 18.95 9.35 -13.65
C THR A 80 19.85 8.89 -12.52
N LEU A 81 19.26 8.51 -11.41
CA LEU A 81 19.98 7.86 -10.33
C LEU A 81 20.20 6.39 -10.69
N HIS A 82 21.45 5.95 -10.66
CA HIS A 82 21.79 4.55 -10.93
C HIS A 82 21.43 3.68 -9.71
N ASN A 83 20.74 2.56 -9.93
CA ASN A 83 20.21 1.72 -8.85
C ASN A 83 21.31 1.10 -7.94
N LEU A 84 22.47 0.80 -8.48
CA LEU A 84 23.60 0.18 -7.75
C LEU A 84 24.55 1.21 -7.14
N THR A 85 25.07 2.14 -7.97
CA THR A 85 26.08 3.10 -7.53
C THR A 85 25.50 4.25 -6.73
N LYS A 86 24.20 4.54 -6.89
CA LYS A 86 23.50 5.69 -6.31
C LYS A 86 24.02 7.05 -6.78
N ASP A 87 24.74 7.06 -7.90
CA ASP A 87 25.24 8.27 -8.55
C ASP A 87 24.28 8.73 -9.67
N TYR A 88 24.27 10.04 -9.92
CA TYR A 88 23.58 10.58 -11.07
C TYR A 88 24.38 10.29 -12.35
N THR A 89 23.76 9.59 -13.25
CA THR A 89 24.38 9.15 -14.50
C THR A 89 23.66 9.78 -15.68
N LEU A 90 24.40 10.41 -16.59
CA LEU A 90 23.91 10.89 -17.88
C LEU A 90 23.48 9.67 -18.71
N PHE A 91 22.25 9.65 -19.17
CA PHE A 91 21.76 8.55 -20.00
C PHE A 91 21.31 8.99 -21.41
N ASN A 92 21.01 10.28 -21.59
CA ASN A 92 20.68 10.84 -22.91
C ASN A 92 21.10 12.30 -23.00
N SER A 93 21.36 12.75 -24.24
CA SER A 93 21.69 14.13 -24.56
C SER A 93 21.00 14.53 -25.87
N ILE A 94 20.07 15.45 -25.79
CA ILE A 94 19.30 15.99 -26.92
C ILE A 94 19.92 17.32 -27.33
N ILE A 95 20.39 17.42 -28.54
CA ILE A 95 20.85 18.69 -29.13
C ILE A 95 19.71 19.26 -29.94
N TYR A 96 19.02 20.27 -29.41
CA TYR A 96 17.88 20.90 -30.06
C TYR A 96 18.31 21.98 -31.06
N VAL A 97 19.31 22.79 -30.72
CA VAL A 97 19.94 23.78 -31.63
C VAL A 97 21.41 23.50 -31.65
N SER A 98 21.88 22.99 -32.78
CA SER A 98 23.31 22.72 -33.06
C SER A 98 23.97 23.82 -33.89
N GLU A 99 23.16 24.61 -34.64
CA GLU A 99 23.59 25.70 -35.46
C GLU A 99 22.88 26.98 -35.04
N THR A 100 23.54 28.11 -35.17
CA THR A 100 23.01 29.42 -34.86
C THR A 100 21.69 29.71 -35.56
N LYS A 101 20.63 29.98 -34.81
CA LYS A 101 19.29 30.34 -35.28
C LYS A 101 18.95 31.75 -34.88
N SER A 102 18.57 32.57 -35.86
CA SER A 102 18.04 33.93 -35.60
C SER A 102 16.53 33.85 -35.48
N LEU A 103 15.99 34.41 -34.41
CA LEU A 103 14.56 34.50 -34.15
C LEU A 103 14.15 35.98 -33.97
N LEU A 104 13.01 36.33 -34.52
CA LEU A 104 12.36 37.63 -34.27
C LEU A 104 11.46 37.53 -33.01
N GLY A 105 11.21 38.66 -32.38
CA GLY A 105 10.30 38.71 -31.24
C GLY A 105 8.90 38.20 -31.61
N GLY A 106 8.39 37.24 -30.86
CA GLY A 106 7.14 36.52 -31.14
C GLY A 106 7.28 35.20 -31.93
N GLU A 107 8.43 34.94 -32.56
CA GLU A 107 8.68 33.71 -33.26
C GLU A 107 8.94 32.55 -32.27
N SER A 108 8.62 31.32 -32.73
CA SER A 108 8.95 30.10 -32.03
C SER A 108 9.75 29.19 -32.95
N LEU A 109 10.78 28.54 -32.41
CA LEU A 109 11.30 27.32 -33.02
C LEU A 109 10.26 26.23 -32.84
N ASN A 110 9.94 25.54 -33.94
CA ASN A 110 8.91 24.52 -33.95
C ASN A 110 9.17 23.49 -32.85
N GLU A 111 8.08 23.03 -32.25
CA GLU A 111 8.09 21.89 -31.36
C GLU A 111 8.76 20.70 -32.04
N THR A 112 9.76 20.15 -31.39
CA THR A 112 10.46 18.96 -31.85
C THR A 112 10.31 17.88 -30.79
N SER A 113 9.80 16.73 -31.22
CA SER A 113 9.61 15.57 -30.37
C SER A 113 10.82 14.65 -30.45
N TYR A 114 11.26 14.19 -29.30
CA TYR A 114 12.37 13.25 -29.16
C TYR A 114 11.91 12.01 -28.41
N GLU A 115 12.24 10.85 -28.94
CA GLU A 115 12.06 9.59 -28.23
C GLU A 115 13.31 9.30 -27.40
N VAL A 116 13.09 9.12 -26.10
CA VAL A 116 14.15 8.90 -25.12
C VAL A 116 13.89 7.59 -24.41
N LYS A 117 14.80 6.65 -24.56
CA LYS A 117 14.75 5.37 -23.84
C LYS A 117 15.36 5.53 -22.45
N ILE A 118 14.55 5.24 -21.41
CA ILE A 118 15.00 5.21 -20.04
C ILE A 118 15.78 3.92 -19.80
N PRO A 119 16.98 3.97 -19.20
CA PRO A 119 17.76 2.76 -18.95
C PRO A 119 17.07 1.87 -17.88
N ASP A 120 17.35 0.59 -17.94
CA ASP A 120 16.83 -0.41 -17.00
C ASP A 120 17.37 -0.24 -15.57
N TYR A 121 18.57 0.32 -15.43
CA TYR A 121 19.19 0.63 -14.14
C TYR A 121 18.67 1.91 -13.49
N ALA A 122 17.83 2.68 -14.20
CA ALA A 122 17.31 3.96 -13.72
C ALA A 122 16.36 3.75 -12.52
N THR A 123 16.46 4.63 -11.53
CA THR A 123 15.64 4.57 -10.33
C THR A 123 15.29 5.96 -9.79
N ASN A 124 14.17 6.06 -9.11
CA ASN A 124 13.66 7.20 -8.37
C ASN A 124 13.28 8.41 -9.22
N VAL A 125 14.22 9.15 -9.75
CA VAL A 125 14.00 10.47 -10.33
C VAL A 125 14.73 10.63 -11.65
N LEU A 126 14.07 11.26 -12.62
CA LEU A 126 14.67 11.76 -13.85
C LEU A 126 14.98 13.24 -13.68
N TYR A 127 16.21 13.60 -13.99
CA TYR A 127 16.71 14.96 -13.99
C TYR A 127 16.95 15.46 -15.41
N GLY A 128 16.59 16.72 -15.66
CA GLY A 128 17.00 17.45 -16.84
C GLY A 128 17.98 18.56 -16.48
N LYS A 129 18.99 18.75 -17.33
CA LYS A 129 19.86 19.92 -17.34
C LYS A 129 19.83 20.52 -18.73
N MET A 130 19.46 21.80 -18.86
CA MET A 130 19.54 22.52 -20.13
C MET A 130 20.85 23.28 -20.20
N ILE A 131 21.47 23.29 -21.37
CA ILE A 131 22.63 24.14 -21.67
C ILE A 131 22.18 25.10 -22.75
N LEU A 132 22.09 26.38 -22.40
CA LEU A 132 21.52 27.42 -23.24
C LEU A 132 22.56 28.50 -23.51
N LYS A 133 22.80 28.82 -24.78
CA LYS A 133 23.71 29.89 -25.23
C LYS A 133 23.01 30.76 -26.25
N TRP A 134 22.92 32.08 -25.99
CA TRP A 134 22.22 33.03 -26.86
C TRP A 134 22.77 34.43 -26.80
N THR A 135 22.42 35.26 -27.77
CA THR A 135 22.73 36.67 -27.85
C THR A 135 21.45 37.46 -28.17
N ILE A 136 21.17 38.55 -27.48
CA ILE A 136 20.04 39.44 -27.79
C ILE A 136 20.49 40.41 -28.87
N LYS A 137 19.70 40.55 -29.94
CA LYS A 137 19.97 41.51 -31.01
C LYS A 137 19.80 42.95 -30.49
N GLY A 138 20.69 43.84 -30.92
CA GLY A 138 20.71 45.24 -30.50
C GLY A 138 21.53 45.52 -29.24
N THR A 139 22.08 44.50 -28.59
CA THR A 139 23.13 44.60 -27.57
C THR A 139 24.51 44.45 -28.22
N ASP A 140 25.57 44.58 -27.43
CA ASP A 140 26.92 44.28 -27.92
C ASP A 140 26.97 42.80 -28.34
N GLU A 141 27.10 42.54 -29.64
CA GLU A 141 27.08 41.16 -30.22
C GLU A 141 28.24 40.32 -29.72
N SER A 142 29.23 40.87 -29.07
CA SER A 142 30.31 40.15 -28.41
C SER A 142 29.91 39.47 -27.08
N THR A 143 28.73 39.79 -26.54
CA THR A 143 28.29 39.27 -25.25
C THR A 143 27.38 38.04 -25.42
N PHE A 144 27.91 36.92 -25.05
CA PHE A 144 27.15 35.66 -24.97
C PHE A 144 26.53 35.52 -23.59
N TYR A 145 25.29 35.07 -23.59
CA TYR A 145 24.62 34.61 -22.39
C TYR A 145 24.67 33.10 -22.36
N GLU A 146 25.02 32.54 -21.20
CA GLU A 146 25.02 31.10 -20.95
C GLU A 146 24.30 30.81 -19.64
N ARG A 147 23.42 29.79 -19.66
CA ARG A 147 22.71 29.30 -18.48
C ARG A 147 22.59 27.79 -18.53
N GLU A 148 22.68 27.17 -17.38
CA GLU A 148 22.58 25.72 -17.20
C GLU A 148 21.55 25.37 -16.12
N PRO A 149 20.26 25.68 -16.31
CA PRO A 149 19.25 25.33 -15.33
C PRO A 149 19.10 23.79 -15.25
N THR A 150 18.89 23.32 -14.01
CA THR A 150 18.56 21.93 -13.73
C THR A 150 17.12 21.87 -13.22
N PHE A 151 16.42 20.77 -13.53
CA PHE A 151 15.04 20.57 -13.14
C PHE A 151 14.73 19.08 -12.95
N ILE A 152 13.72 18.81 -12.13
CA ILE A 152 13.20 17.45 -11.99
C ILE A 152 12.20 17.25 -13.11
N MET A 153 12.45 16.26 -13.97
CA MET A 153 11.52 15.87 -15.02
C MET A 153 10.36 15.07 -14.45
N GLY A 154 10.65 13.99 -13.74
CA GLY A 154 9.63 13.08 -13.30
C GLY A 154 10.16 12.03 -12.34
N TYR A 155 9.25 11.15 -11.97
CA TYR A 155 9.55 10.04 -11.08
C TYR A 155 9.49 8.71 -11.81
N LEU A 156 10.43 7.84 -11.46
CA LEU A 156 10.41 6.48 -11.97
C LEU A 156 9.61 5.59 -11.04
N ARG A 157 8.57 4.98 -11.57
CA ARG A 157 7.81 3.96 -10.88
C ARG A 157 8.64 2.69 -10.75
N ASN A 158 8.62 2.11 -9.57
CA ASN A 158 9.26 0.82 -9.36
C ASN A 158 8.18 -0.28 -9.41
N PRO A 159 8.16 -1.13 -10.47
CA PRO A 159 7.15 -2.16 -10.64
C PRO A 159 7.16 -3.18 -9.49
N GLU A 160 8.30 -3.40 -8.86
CA GLU A 160 8.40 -4.30 -7.71
C GLU A 160 7.71 -3.70 -6.47
N ILE A 161 7.86 -2.40 -6.24
CA ILE A 161 7.15 -1.70 -5.15
C ILE A 161 5.64 -1.74 -5.38
N GLU A 162 5.18 -1.54 -6.61
CA GLU A 162 3.75 -1.61 -6.95
C GLU A 162 3.20 -3.03 -6.74
N ARG A 163 3.95 -4.03 -7.17
CA ARG A 163 3.61 -5.44 -6.93
C ARG A 163 3.54 -5.77 -5.44
N LEU A 164 4.48 -5.27 -4.65
CA LEU A 164 4.48 -5.47 -3.20
C LEU A 164 3.30 -4.74 -2.54
N ARG A 165 2.99 -3.52 -2.97
CA ARG A 165 1.84 -2.75 -2.47
C ARG A 165 0.51 -3.45 -2.76
N SER A 166 0.37 -4.10 -3.91
CA SER A 166 -0.84 -4.86 -4.22
C SER A 166 -0.98 -6.14 -3.39
N LYS A 167 0.14 -6.76 -3.00
CA LYS A 167 0.14 -7.96 -2.17
C LYS A 167 -0.15 -7.72 -0.69
N VAL A 168 0.16 -6.53 -0.17
CA VAL A 168 -0.07 -6.21 1.25
C VAL A 168 -1.54 -6.40 1.65
N PRO A 169 -2.54 -5.81 0.97
CA PRO A 169 -3.95 -5.99 1.35
C PRO A 169 -4.43 -7.45 1.18
N GLU A 170 -3.87 -8.19 0.21
CA GLU A 170 -4.16 -9.62 0.05
C GLU A 170 -3.69 -10.42 1.26
N LEU A 171 -2.44 -10.22 1.67
CA LEU A 171 -1.87 -10.88 2.85
C LEU A 171 -2.56 -10.46 4.15
N GLU A 172 -2.99 -9.21 4.27
CA GLU A 172 -3.77 -8.73 5.42
C GLU A 172 -5.13 -9.44 5.51
N ARG A 173 -5.80 -9.65 4.35
CA ARG A 173 -7.06 -10.39 4.28
C ARG A 173 -6.87 -11.85 4.67
N GLU A 174 -5.85 -12.52 4.11
CA GLU A 174 -5.54 -13.92 4.47
C GLU A 174 -5.21 -14.06 5.96
N ASN A 175 -4.47 -13.12 6.51
CA ASN A 175 -4.14 -13.12 7.94
C ASN A 175 -5.38 -12.95 8.82
N ALA A 176 -6.32 -12.10 8.41
CA ALA A 176 -7.59 -11.93 9.11
C ALA A 176 -8.44 -13.21 9.05
N GLU A 177 -8.52 -13.86 7.89
CA GLU A 177 -9.23 -15.13 7.70
C GLU A 177 -8.60 -16.24 8.54
N LEU A 178 -7.28 -16.40 8.50
CA LEU A 178 -6.57 -17.38 9.32
C LEU A 178 -6.80 -17.15 10.82
N LYS A 179 -6.79 -15.91 11.28
CA LYS A 179 -7.12 -15.57 12.68
C LYS A 179 -8.55 -15.97 13.05
N GLY A 180 -9.50 -15.76 12.14
CA GLY A 180 -10.89 -16.23 12.28
C GLY A 180 -10.94 -17.74 12.45
N ASN A 181 -10.33 -18.47 11.54
CA ASN A 181 -10.28 -19.93 11.57
C ASN A 181 -9.64 -20.47 12.85
N VAL A 182 -8.56 -19.85 13.31
CA VAL A 182 -7.92 -20.24 14.59
C VAL A 182 -8.87 -20.01 15.77
N THR A 183 -9.62 -18.92 15.77
CA THR A 183 -10.61 -18.64 16.83
C THR A 183 -11.73 -19.67 16.82
N ASP A 184 -12.26 -20.00 15.65
CA ASP A 184 -13.34 -21.00 15.50
C ASP A 184 -12.87 -22.40 15.90
N LEU A 185 -11.66 -22.78 15.51
CA LEU A 185 -11.07 -24.03 15.94
C LEU A 185 -10.90 -24.09 17.47
N ASN A 186 -10.46 -23.02 18.08
CA ASN A 186 -10.29 -22.95 19.53
C ASN A 186 -11.62 -23.04 20.27
N ASN A 187 -12.68 -22.41 19.75
CA ASN A 187 -14.03 -22.51 20.28
C ASN A 187 -14.55 -23.96 20.17
N THR A 188 -14.38 -24.58 19.01
CA THR A 188 -14.77 -26.00 18.79
C THR A 188 -14.01 -26.94 19.72
N LEU A 189 -12.72 -26.73 19.90
CA LEU A 189 -11.90 -27.51 20.84
C LEU A 189 -12.43 -27.37 22.27
N THR A 190 -12.76 -26.16 22.68
CA THR A 190 -13.31 -25.90 24.02
C THR A 190 -14.67 -26.60 24.23
N GLU A 191 -15.54 -26.54 23.23
CA GLU A 191 -16.82 -27.26 23.25
C GLU A 191 -16.64 -28.78 23.35
N LEU A 192 -15.74 -29.35 22.56
CA LEU A 192 -15.43 -30.78 22.63
C LEU A 192 -14.86 -31.19 24.00
N LEU A 193 -14.00 -30.38 24.59
CA LEU A 193 -13.48 -30.64 25.93
C LEU A 193 -14.58 -30.60 27.00
N ASN A 194 -15.51 -29.66 26.92
CA ASN A 194 -16.66 -29.59 27.80
C ASN A 194 -17.57 -30.81 27.64
N ASN A 195 -17.90 -31.18 26.40
CA ASN A 195 -18.71 -32.36 26.10
C ASN A 195 -18.04 -33.64 26.63
N LEU A 196 -16.75 -33.78 26.45
CA LEU A 196 -15.99 -34.92 26.96
C LEU A 196 -15.99 -34.99 28.49
N THR A 197 -15.88 -33.85 29.13
CA THR A 197 -15.98 -33.71 30.61
C THR A 197 -17.36 -34.10 31.11
N ASP A 198 -18.41 -33.69 30.42
CA ASP A 198 -19.80 -34.03 30.78
C ASP A 198 -20.08 -35.50 30.59
N VAL A 199 -19.62 -36.10 29.49
CA VAL A 199 -19.72 -37.56 29.28
C VAL A 199 -18.98 -38.33 30.36
N LYS A 200 -17.77 -37.92 30.69
CA LYS A 200 -16.99 -38.53 31.79
C LYS A 200 -17.74 -38.46 33.13
N ASN A 201 -18.26 -37.30 33.48
CA ASN A 201 -19.01 -37.12 34.75
C ASN A 201 -20.28 -37.96 34.80
N ARG A 202 -21.01 -38.14 33.67
CA ARG A 202 -22.15 -39.03 33.55
C ARG A 202 -21.77 -40.49 33.82
N TYR A 203 -20.71 -40.98 33.13
CA TYR A 203 -20.24 -42.35 33.32
C TYR A 203 -19.77 -42.63 34.74
N GLU A 204 -19.06 -41.66 35.37
CA GLU A 204 -18.64 -41.82 36.77
C GLU A 204 -19.84 -41.83 37.72
N GLY A 205 -20.86 -40.99 37.46
CA GLY A 205 -22.11 -40.99 38.19
C GLY A 205 -22.90 -42.29 38.06
N GLU A 206 -23.06 -42.83 36.84
CA GLU A 206 -23.75 -44.09 36.59
C GLU A 206 -23.00 -45.25 37.21
N LEU A 207 -21.65 -45.26 37.10
CA LEU A 207 -20.83 -46.31 37.72
C LEU A 207 -20.93 -46.29 39.26
N SER A 208 -20.96 -45.12 39.86
CA SER A 208 -21.16 -44.92 41.30
C SER A 208 -22.56 -45.41 41.73
N GLY A 209 -23.61 -45.04 40.98
CA GLY A 209 -24.97 -45.53 41.19
C GLY A 209 -25.07 -47.05 41.11
N THR A 210 -24.47 -47.64 40.06
CA THR A 210 -24.48 -49.11 39.88
C THR A 210 -23.74 -49.82 41.02
N ARG A 211 -22.60 -49.29 41.47
CA ARG A 211 -21.85 -49.84 42.61
C ARG A 211 -22.68 -49.76 43.89
N SER A 212 -23.42 -48.70 44.15
CA SER A 212 -24.30 -48.54 45.32
C SER A 212 -25.41 -49.59 45.29
N VAL A 213 -26.06 -49.79 44.14
CA VAL A 213 -27.13 -50.80 43.99
C VAL A 213 -26.61 -52.22 44.23
N VAL A 214 -25.44 -52.54 43.63
CA VAL A 214 -24.80 -53.86 43.84
C VAL A 214 -24.46 -54.05 45.29
N THR A 215 -23.95 -53.07 46.00
CA THR A 215 -23.62 -53.11 47.44
C THR A 215 -24.87 -53.38 48.29
N ILE A 216 -25.96 -52.64 48.03
CA ILE A 216 -27.25 -52.83 48.74
C ILE A 216 -27.78 -54.24 48.50
N LEU A 217 -27.74 -54.69 47.24
CA LEU A 217 -28.20 -56.04 46.89
C LEU A 217 -27.39 -57.12 47.61
N ALA A 218 -26.08 -57.00 47.67
CA ALA A 218 -25.18 -57.89 48.38
C ALA A 218 -25.49 -57.96 49.86
N ILE A 219 -25.65 -56.81 50.55
CA ILE A 219 -26.02 -56.73 51.97
C ILE A 219 -27.37 -57.41 52.22
N THR A 220 -28.38 -57.11 51.35
CA THR A 220 -29.71 -57.66 51.44
C THR A 220 -29.68 -59.20 51.30
N THR A 221 -28.92 -59.67 50.30
CA THR A 221 -28.77 -61.14 50.09
C THR A 221 -28.14 -61.83 51.28
N ILE A 222 -27.08 -61.27 51.85
CA ILE A 222 -26.42 -61.78 53.07
C ILE A 222 -27.43 -61.83 54.24
N PHE A 223 -28.23 -60.77 54.40
CA PHE A 223 -29.25 -60.73 55.44
C PHE A 223 -30.29 -61.83 55.29
N PHE A 224 -30.82 -62.03 54.06
CA PHE A 224 -31.78 -63.10 53.81
C PHE A 224 -31.20 -64.48 54.03
N VAL A 225 -29.97 -64.73 53.59
CA VAL A 225 -29.26 -66.04 53.82
C VAL A 225 -29.12 -66.29 55.34
N ALA A 226 -28.65 -65.27 56.09
CA ALA A 226 -28.49 -65.38 57.54
C ALA A 226 -29.83 -65.61 58.25
N THR A 227 -30.90 -64.91 57.85
CA THR A 227 -32.24 -65.07 58.42
C THR A 227 -32.83 -66.39 58.13
N THR A 228 -32.66 -66.93 56.88
CA THR A 228 -33.11 -68.24 56.44
C THR A 228 -32.38 -69.34 57.26
N ALA A 229 -31.06 -69.21 57.32
CA ALA A 229 -30.24 -70.17 58.10
C ALA A 229 -30.70 -70.16 59.61
N TYR A 230 -30.93 -69.02 60.17
CA TYR A 230 -31.44 -68.89 61.52
C TYR A 230 -32.79 -69.58 61.70
N LEU A 231 -33.73 -69.38 60.83
CA LEU A 231 -35.08 -70.01 60.89
C LEU A 231 -35.01 -71.52 60.72
N VAL A 232 -34.15 -72.04 59.82
CA VAL A 232 -33.95 -73.47 59.62
C VAL A 232 -33.30 -74.12 60.81
N MET A 233 -32.38 -73.44 61.48
CA MET A 233 -31.70 -73.96 62.68
C MET A 233 -32.57 -73.93 63.98
N ARG A 234 -33.61 -73.08 63.98
CA ARG A 234 -34.52 -73.00 65.07
C ARG A 234 -35.48 -74.22 65.05
N LYS A 235 -35.10 -75.29 65.76
CA LYS A 235 -35.96 -76.49 65.91
C LYS A 235 -37.33 -76.03 66.46
N PRO A 236 -38.44 -76.53 65.88
CA PRO A 236 -39.75 -76.26 66.45
C PRO A 236 -39.80 -76.90 67.88
N LYS A 237 -40.19 -76.14 68.86
CA LYS A 237 -40.53 -76.69 70.20
C LYS A 237 -41.77 -77.56 69.97
N GLU A 238 -41.62 -78.86 70.02
CA GLU A 238 -42.75 -79.78 70.15
C GLU A 238 -43.45 -79.48 71.50
N TYR A 239 -44.65 -78.90 71.39
CA TYR A 239 -45.52 -78.88 72.50
C TYR A 239 -46.30 -80.15 72.53
N TRP A 240 -45.97 -80.95 73.56
CA TRP A 240 -46.80 -82.01 74.03
C TRP A 240 -47.63 -81.54 75.21
#